data_9f98b8483948ab334d0f4b5394880a3c
#
_entry.id   9f98b8483948ab334d0f4b5394880a3c
#
_cell.length_a   1.000
_cell.length_b   1.000
_cell.length_c   1.000
_cell.angle_alpha   90.00
_cell.angle_beta   90.00
_cell.angle_gamma   90.00
#
_symmetry.space_group_name_H-M   'P 1'
#
loop_
_entity.id
_entity.type
_entity.pdbx_description
1 polymer ?
#
loop_
_entity_poly.entity_id
_entity_poly.type
_entity_poly.pdbx_seq_one_letter_code
_entity_poly.pdbx_strand_id
1 'polypeptide(L)'
;MELTNKRRGIYINMSYPESRRAVLEYELPLSEIITDFFDRLKSITKGYGTLDYVLAGYRKERLAKVDVLVNGTPVDALSFIAHEDEVQHIARSMLQRLRKYVPRQMYEVALQAAIGGKIVARENIVQLRKDVLAKCYGGDVTRKRKLLEKQKEGKKKMKSFGSVGIPQEAFVAVLKTKTD
;
A
#
# COMPACT_ATOMS: atom_id res chain seq x y z
N MET A 1 6.05 26.45 1.12
CA MET A 1 6.27 26.09 2.53
C MET A 1 5.42 24.89 2.99
N GLU A 2 4.09 24.94 2.93
CA GLU A 2 3.25 23.83 3.38
C GLU A 2 3.52 22.52 2.63
N LEU A 3 3.69 22.57 1.30
CA LEU A 3 4.01 21.41 0.47
C LEU A 3 5.34 20.76 0.89
N THR A 4 6.38 21.55 1.11
CA THR A 4 7.71 21.08 1.52
C THR A 4 7.70 20.48 2.92
N ASN A 5 6.97 21.11 3.86
CA ASN A 5 6.84 20.59 5.22
C ASN A 5 6.10 19.24 5.26
N LYS A 6 5.06 19.06 4.44
CA LYS A 6 4.36 17.77 4.31
C LYS A 6 5.23 16.67 3.70
N ARG A 7 6.32 17.04 3.01
CA ARG A 7 7.27 16.13 2.38
C ARG A 7 8.58 16.01 3.15
N ARG A 8 8.54 16.19 4.45
CA ARG A 8 9.70 16.12 5.36
C ARG A 8 10.81 17.10 5.00
N GLY A 9 10.44 18.23 4.37
CA GLY A 9 11.38 19.26 3.99
C GLY A 9 11.89 20.06 5.19
N ILE A 10 13.20 20.22 5.27
CA ILE A 10 13.86 21.06 6.28
C ILE A 10 14.16 22.40 5.63
N TYR A 11 13.57 23.45 6.19
CA TYR A 11 13.80 24.80 5.74
C TYR A 11 15.25 25.24 6.03
N ILE A 12 15.91 25.81 5.03
CA ILE A 12 17.28 26.35 5.15
C ILE A 12 17.22 27.85 5.09
N ASN A 13 16.76 28.43 3.99
CA ASN A 13 16.84 29.86 3.74
C ASN A 13 15.72 30.35 2.82
N MET A 14 15.48 31.67 2.86
CA MET A 14 14.64 32.39 1.92
C MET A 14 15.35 33.67 1.49
N SER A 15 15.49 33.86 0.21
CA SER A 15 16.13 35.05 -0.36
C SER A 15 15.29 35.70 -1.45
N TYR A 16 15.50 36.96 -1.67
CA TYR A 16 14.81 37.76 -2.68
C TYR A 16 15.86 38.36 -3.62
N PRO A 17 16.36 37.59 -4.62
CA PRO A 17 17.35 38.12 -5.56
C PRO A 17 16.84 39.29 -6.39
N GLU A 18 15.51 39.35 -6.59
CA GLU A 18 14.81 40.42 -7.30
C GLU A 18 13.53 40.80 -6.54
N SER A 19 13.04 42.03 -6.73
CA SER A 19 11.88 42.57 -5.98
C SER A 19 10.60 41.74 -6.08
N ARG A 20 10.47 40.88 -7.10
CA ARG A 20 9.28 40.03 -7.33
C ARG A 20 9.56 38.54 -7.34
N ARG A 21 10.79 38.12 -7.00
CA ARG A 21 11.22 36.72 -7.02
C ARG A 21 11.67 36.28 -5.64
N ALA A 22 10.97 35.32 -5.06
CA ALA A 22 11.37 34.67 -3.82
C ALA A 22 12.01 33.32 -4.14
N VAL A 23 13.18 33.05 -3.58
CA VAL A 23 13.87 31.75 -3.63
C VAL A 23 13.79 31.14 -2.25
N LEU A 24 13.19 29.94 -2.17
CA LEU A 24 13.06 29.14 -0.97
C LEU A 24 14.00 27.94 -1.07
N GLU A 25 14.86 27.79 -0.10
CA GLU A 25 15.84 26.70 -0.04
C GLU A 25 15.45 25.70 1.04
N TYR A 26 15.37 24.43 0.64
CA TYR A 26 14.98 23.31 1.51
C TYR A 26 15.88 22.11 1.25
N GLU A 27 16.15 21.33 2.29
CA GLU A 27 16.59 19.94 2.13
C GLU A 27 15.38 19.02 2.14
N LEU A 28 15.21 18.20 1.10
CA LEU A 28 14.14 17.21 0.99
C LEU A 28 14.71 15.82 0.66
N PRO A 29 14.10 14.74 1.14
CA PRO A 29 14.42 13.40 0.66
C PRO A 29 14.11 13.28 -0.83
N LEU A 30 15.04 12.71 -1.60
CA LEU A 30 14.90 12.57 -3.05
C LEU A 30 13.61 11.80 -3.43
N SER A 31 13.27 10.77 -2.66
CA SER A 31 12.04 9.98 -2.86
C SER A 31 10.75 10.82 -2.84
N GLU A 32 10.74 11.93 -2.11
CA GLU A 32 9.58 12.82 -2.00
C GLU A 32 9.47 13.81 -3.18
N ILE A 33 10.57 14.00 -3.92
CA ILE A 33 10.64 14.93 -5.06
C ILE A 33 10.27 14.21 -6.37
N ILE A 34 10.72 12.97 -6.54
CA ILE A 34 10.68 12.25 -7.82
C ILE A 34 9.24 11.98 -8.30
N THR A 35 8.29 11.80 -7.40
CA THR A 35 6.94 11.35 -7.77
C THR A 35 6.06 12.47 -8.33
N ASP A 36 5.41 13.21 -7.45
CA ASP A 36 4.34 14.17 -7.81
C ASP A 36 4.64 15.59 -7.28
N PHE A 37 5.81 15.81 -6.72
CA PHE A 37 6.16 17.09 -6.10
C PHE A 37 6.13 18.25 -7.08
N PHE A 38 6.71 18.08 -8.27
CA PHE A 38 6.75 19.11 -9.30
C PHE A 38 5.35 19.49 -9.79
N ASP A 39 4.51 18.51 -10.05
CA ASP A 39 3.14 18.74 -10.51
C ASP A 39 2.31 19.47 -9.45
N ARG A 40 2.47 19.09 -8.19
CA ARG A 40 1.82 19.77 -7.06
C ARG A 40 2.36 21.20 -6.88
N LEU A 41 3.66 21.39 -7.01
CA LEU A 41 4.27 22.71 -6.96
C LEU A 41 3.69 23.61 -8.04
N LYS A 42 3.61 23.15 -9.28
CA LYS A 42 3.00 23.87 -10.40
C LYS A 42 1.53 24.19 -10.14
N SER A 43 0.77 23.22 -9.64
CA SER A 43 -0.65 23.39 -9.32
C SER A 43 -0.87 24.46 -8.24
N ILE A 44 -0.16 24.38 -7.12
CA ILE A 44 -0.31 25.31 -5.98
C ILE A 44 0.13 26.74 -6.36
N THR A 45 1.16 26.84 -7.19
CA THR A 45 1.70 28.15 -7.63
C THR A 45 1.06 28.66 -8.91
N LYS A 46 0.00 28.02 -9.41
CA LYS A 46 -0.66 28.40 -10.68
C LYS A 46 0.33 28.47 -11.86
N GLY A 47 1.34 27.60 -11.85
CA GLY A 47 2.36 27.52 -12.90
C GLY A 47 3.60 28.41 -12.69
N TYR A 48 3.59 29.31 -11.72
CA TYR A 48 4.72 30.25 -11.50
C TYR A 48 5.92 29.63 -10.77
N GLY A 49 5.72 28.62 -9.91
CA GLY A 49 6.79 27.97 -9.18
C GLY A 49 7.70 27.17 -10.11
N THR A 50 9.00 27.26 -9.90
CA THR A 50 10.02 26.42 -10.55
C THR A 50 10.78 25.66 -9.48
N LEU A 51 11.34 24.53 -9.84
CA LEU A 51 12.15 23.69 -8.99
C LEU A 51 13.52 23.50 -9.65
N ASP A 52 14.54 23.76 -8.87
CA ASP A 52 15.91 23.35 -9.16
C ASP A 52 16.45 22.58 -7.97
N TYR A 53 17.34 21.62 -8.17
CA TYR A 53 17.85 20.82 -7.08
C TYR A 53 19.31 20.40 -7.31
N VAL A 54 20.02 20.24 -6.21
CA VAL A 54 21.37 19.69 -6.15
C VAL A 54 21.41 18.57 -5.12
N LEU A 55 22.25 17.58 -5.33
CA LEU A 55 22.43 16.49 -4.37
C LEU A 55 23.18 17.00 -3.14
N ALA A 56 22.55 16.98 -1.98
CA ALA A 56 23.11 17.42 -0.71
C ALA A 56 23.82 16.29 0.07
N GLY A 57 23.78 15.05 -0.44
CA GLY A 57 24.39 13.87 0.20
C GLY A 57 23.37 12.99 0.91
N TYR A 58 23.85 12.10 1.78
CA TYR A 58 23.03 11.16 2.53
C TYR A 58 22.81 11.62 3.96
N ARG A 59 21.58 11.49 4.43
CA ARG A 59 21.21 11.75 5.83
C ARG A 59 20.61 10.48 6.45
N LYS A 60 20.93 10.22 7.71
CA LYS A 60 20.34 9.12 8.48
C LYS A 60 18.92 9.48 8.88
N GLU A 61 17.97 8.61 8.52
CA GLU A 61 16.53 8.73 8.83
C GLU A 61 15.98 7.43 9.40
N ARG A 62 14.82 7.51 10.07
CA ARG A 62 14.11 6.35 10.59
C ARG A 62 13.34 5.64 9.48
N LEU A 63 14.04 4.82 8.74
CA LEU A 63 13.45 4.04 7.65
C LEU A 63 13.19 2.60 8.10
N ALA A 64 12.07 2.04 7.67
CA ALA A 64 11.72 0.66 7.88
C ALA A 64 11.51 -0.07 6.54
N LYS A 65 12.04 -1.29 6.46
CA LYS A 65 11.69 -2.23 5.39
C LYS A 65 10.33 -2.84 5.73
N VAL A 66 9.41 -2.76 4.79
CA VAL A 66 8.07 -3.33 4.89
C VAL A 66 7.96 -4.52 3.96
N ASP A 67 7.74 -5.69 4.54
CA ASP A 67 7.49 -6.93 3.80
C ASP A 67 6.00 -7.11 3.58
N VAL A 68 5.60 -7.39 2.33
CA VAL A 68 4.21 -7.67 1.98
C VAL A 68 4.01 -9.18 1.91
N LEU A 69 3.01 -9.67 2.64
CA LEU A 69 2.70 -11.10 2.71
C LEU A 69 1.30 -11.37 2.16
N VAL A 70 1.20 -12.45 1.40
CA VAL A 70 -0.07 -13.00 0.89
C VAL A 70 -0.27 -14.38 1.50
N ASN A 71 -1.30 -14.55 2.33
CA ASN A 71 -1.52 -15.75 3.14
C ASN A 71 -0.31 -16.18 4.00
N GLY A 72 0.47 -15.21 4.49
CA GLY A 72 1.67 -15.46 5.28
C GLY A 72 2.93 -15.74 4.45
N THR A 73 2.84 -15.83 3.13
CA THR A 73 3.99 -15.98 2.24
C THR A 73 4.49 -14.61 1.79
N PRO A 74 5.78 -14.26 1.99
CA PRO A 74 6.32 -12.99 1.58
C PRO A 74 6.37 -12.88 0.05
N VAL A 75 6.11 -11.68 -0.46
CA VAL A 75 6.20 -11.32 -1.89
C VAL A 75 7.21 -10.19 -2.03
N ASP A 76 8.46 -10.55 -2.29
CA ASP A 76 9.59 -9.63 -2.31
C ASP A 76 9.40 -8.48 -3.30
N ALA A 77 8.81 -8.75 -4.46
CA ALA A 77 8.52 -7.73 -5.48
C ALA A 77 7.56 -6.62 -5.02
N LEU A 78 6.83 -6.82 -3.93
CA LEU A 78 5.93 -5.84 -3.32
C LEU A 78 6.52 -5.20 -2.05
N SER A 79 7.69 -5.67 -1.59
CA SER A 79 8.37 -5.10 -0.42
C SER A 79 8.90 -3.70 -0.75
N PHE A 80 8.85 -2.81 0.22
CA PHE A 80 9.29 -1.42 0.03
C PHE A 80 9.93 -0.85 1.30
N ILE A 81 10.61 0.28 1.14
CA ILE A 81 11.19 1.05 2.24
C ILE A 81 10.40 2.34 2.39
N ALA A 82 10.02 2.68 3.61
CA ALA A 82 9.35 3.94 3.91
C ALA A 82 9.77 4.48 5.29
N HIS A 83 9.48 5.75 5.54
CA HIS A 83 9.69 6.35 6.85
C HIS A 83 8.72 5.75 7.87
N GLU A 84 9.19 5.46 9.09
CA GLU A 84 8.40 4.76 10.12
C GLU A 84 7.04 5.39 10.40
N ASP A 85 6.97 6.72 10.43
CA ASP A 85 5.75 7.46 10.71
C ASP A 85 4.68 7.31 9.60
N GLU A 86 5.09 7.04 8.35
CA GLU A 86 4.20 6.93 7.20
C GLU A 86 3.88 5.48 6.82
N VAL A 87 4.67 4.51 7.31
CA VAL A 87 4.54 3.10 6.95
C VAL A 87 3.11 2.60 7.05
N GLN A 88 2.41 2.90 8.14
CA GLN A 88 1.06 2.38 8.36
C GLN A 88 0.07 2.90 7.30
N HIS A 89 0.18 4.17 6.94
CA HIS A 89 -0.66 4.80 5.94
C HIS A 89 -0.37 4.25 4.53
N ILE A 90 0.90 4.21 4.15
CA ILE A 90 1.35 3.69 2.85
C ILE A 90 0.96 2.22 2.71
N ALA A 91 1.27 1.39 3.72
CA ALA A 91 0.96 -0.03 3.72
C ALA A 91 -0.54 -0.28 3.58
N ARG A 92 -1.39 0.43 4.34
CA ARG A 92 -2.84 0.28 4.23
C ARG A 92 -3.37 0.65 2.85
N SER A 93 -2.95 1.79 2.31
CA SER A 93 -3.34 2.24 0.97
C SER A 93 -2.91 1.23 -0.10
N MET A 94 -1.69 0.70 0.01
CA MET A 94 -1.16 -0.33 -0.88
C MET A 94 -1.97 -1.62 -0.83
N LEU A 95 -2.26 -2.14 0.38
CA LEU A 95 -3.05 -3.36 0.55
C LEU A 95 -4.49 -3.20 0.04
N GLN A 96 -5.10 -2.02 0.21
CA GLN A 96 -6.43 -1.73 -0.33
C GLN A 96 -6.44 -1.73 -1.86
N ARG A 97 -5.39 -1.21 -2.50
CA ARG A 97 -5.23 -1.29 -3.95
C ARG A 97 -5.03 -2.75 -4.39
N LEU A 98 -4.12 -3.46 -3.74
CA LEU A 98 -3.84 -4.87 -4.05
C LEU A 98 -5.10 -5.75 -3.95
N ARG A 99 -5.94 -5.51 -2.92
CA ARG A 99 -7.23 -6.19 -2.74
C ARG A 99 -8.17 -6.08 -3.92
N LYS A 100 -8.12 -4.99 -4.70
CA LYS A 100 -8.99 -4.78 -5.87
C LYS A 100 -8.58 -5.64 -7.07
N TYR A 101 -7.30 -5.98 -7.18
CA TYR A 101 -6.74 -6.68 -8.33
C TYR A 101 -6.50 -8.17 -8.09
N VAL A 102 -6.26 -8.58 -6.85
CA VAL A 102 -6.10 -10.00 -6.53
C VAL A 102 -7.46 -10.71 -6.56
N PRO A 103 -7.62 -11.76 -7.38
CA PRO A 103 -8.90 -12.44 -7.55
C PRO A 103 -9.31 -13.18 -6.27
N ARG A 104 -10.62 -13.19 -6.02
CA ARG A 104 -11.21 -13.93 -4.91
C ARG A 104 -11.01 -15.42 -5.09
N GLN A 105 -10.59 -16.11 -4.04
CA GLN A 105 -10.38 -17.54 -3.99
C GLN A 105 -11.55 -18.24 -3.27
N MET A 106 -11.57 -19.58 -3.30
CA MET A 106 -12.54 -20.38 -2.53
C MET A 106 -12.30 -20.32 -1.02
N TYR A 107 -11.20 -19.69 -0.59
CA TYR A 107 -10.84 -19.43 0.80
C TYR A 107 -10.48 -17.94 0.98
N GLU A 108 -10.48 -17.49 2.22
CA GLU A 108 -10.11 -16.12 2.56
C GLU A 108 -8.61 -15.90 2.36
N VAL A 109 -8.24 -14.87 1.59
CA VAL A 109 -6.86 -14.47 1.37
C VAL A 109 -6.53 -13.29 2.27
N ALA A 110 -5.53 -13.46 3.13
CA ALA A 110 -5.01 -12.39 3.98
C ALA A 110 -3.88 -11.65 3.25
N LEU A 111 -4.03 -10.36 3.06
CA LEU A 111 -2.99 -9.44 2.62
C LEU A 111 -2.44 -8.73 3.85
N GLN A 112 -1.14 -8.79 4.07
CA GLN A 112 -0.53 -8.24 5.27
C GLN A 112 0.73 -7.46 4.91
N ALA A 113 1.02 -6.42 5.68
CA ALA A 113 2.29 -5.72 5.63
C ALA A 113 2.94 -5.83 7.02
N ALA A 114 4.23 -6.16 7.06
CA ALA A 114 4.95 -6.40 8.28
C ALA A 114 6.31 -5.69 8.30
N ILE A 115 6.75 -5.28 9.48
CA ILE A 115 8.09 -4.77 9.77
C ILE A 115 8.75 -5.73 10.75
N GLY A 116 9.87 -6.35 10.37
CA GLY A 116 10.56 -7.28 11.25
C GLY A 116 9.67 -8.39 11.81
N GLY A 117 8.69 -8.88 11.01
CA GLY A 117 7.73 -9.90 11.41
C GLY A 117 6.48 -9.37 12.14
N LYS A 118 6.45 -8.12 12.60
CA LYS A 118 5.27 -7.48 13.22
C LYS A 118 4.33 -6.93 12.15
N ILE A 119 3.08 -7.38 12.15
CA ILE A 119 2.06 -6.91 11.20
C ILE A 119 1.65 -5.48 11.56
N VAL A 120 1.80 -4.55 10.61
CA VAL A 120 1.44 -3.12 10.74
C VAL A 120 0.15 -2.77 10.01
N ALA A 121 -0.20 -3.53 8.95
CA ALA A 121 -1.47 -3.37 8.24
C ALA A 121 -1.97 -4.72 7.73
N ARG A 122 -3.30 -4.86 7.63
CA ARG A 122 -3.94 -6.08 7.13
C ARG A 122 -5.22 -5.73 6.38
N GLU A 123 -5.42 -6.40 5.26
CA GLU A 123 -6.67 -6.44 4.48
C GLU A 123 -7.03 -7.88 4.16
N ASN A 124 -8.32 -8.20 4.09
CA ASN A 124 -8.78 -9.54 3.77
C ASN A 124 -9.59 -9.52 2.49
N ILE A 125 -9.30 -10.48 1.60
CA ILE A 125 -10.13 -10.75 0.42
C ILE A 125 -11.12 -11.84 0.79
N VAL A 126 -12.39 -11.48 0.76
CA VAL A 126 -13.48 -12.39 1.13
C VAL A 126 -13.54 -13.55 0.15
N GLN A 127 -13.66 -14.76 0.69
CA GLN A 127 -13.77 -15.99 -0.08
C GLN A 127 -15.01 -16.04 -0.98
N LEU A 128 -14.92 -16.77 -2.08
CA LEU A 128 -16.10 -17.21 -2.83
C LEU A 128 -16.88 -18.25 -2.00
N ARG A 129 -18.19 -18.09 -1.93
CA ARG A 129 -19.08 -19.04 -1.23
C ARG A 129 -19.88 -19.82 -2.26
N LYS A 130 -19.81 -21.14 -2.18
CA LYS A 130 -20.75 -22.03 -2.85
C LYS A 130 -21.90 -22.30 -1.88
N ASP A 131 -23.13 -22.09 -2.30
CA ASP A 131 -24.31 -22.46 -1.51
C ASP A 131 -24.45 -23.99 -1.50
N VAL A 132 -23.92 -24.61 -0.44
CA VAL A 132 -24.01 -26.08 -0.25
C VAL A 132 -25.34 -26.49 0.34
N LEU A 133 -26.21 -25.54 0.75
CA LEU A 133 -27.49 -25.78 1.34
C LEU A 133 -28.65 -25.67 0.33
N ALA A 134 -28.39 -25.15 -0.87
CA ALA A 134 -29.44 -24.95 -1.90
C ALA A 134 -30.28 -26.19 -2.21
N LYS A 135 -29.68 -27.39 -2.09
CA LYS A 135 -30.39 -28.67 -2.31
C LYS A 135 -30.90 -29.33 -1.03
N CYS A 136 -30.76 -28.66 0.12
CA CYS A 136 -31.28 -29.18 1.39
C CYS A 136 -32.67 -28.66 1.65
N TYR A 137 -33.66 -29.29 1.02
CA TYR A 137 -35.08 -29.06 1.29
C TYR A 137 -35.45 -29.76 2.61
N GLY A 138 -36.09 -29.03 3.52
CA GLY A 138 -36.55 -29.56 4.79
C GLY A 138 -35.73 -29.17 6.02
N GLY A 139 -36.29 -29.40 7.20
CA GLY A 139 -35.85 -28.91 8.49
C GLY A 139 -34.66 -29.64 9.14
N ASP A 140 -33.92 -30.52 8.43
CA ASP A 140 -32.81 -31.26 9.02
C ASP A 140 -31.60 -30.36 9.30
N VAL A 141 -31.62 -29.80 10.50
CA VAL A 141 -30.56 -28.91 11.02
C VAL A 141 -29.23 -29.66 11.13
N THR A 142 -29.26 -30.95 11.49
CA THR A 142 -28.04 -31.75 11.68
C THR A 142 -27.32 -31.96 10.35
N ARG A 143 -28.03 -32.27 9.28
CA ARG A 143 -27.48 -32.43 7.93
C ARG A 143 -26.91 -31.12 7.41
N LYS A 144 -27.63 -30.01 7.59
CA LYS A 144 -27.14 -28.66 7.21
C LYS A 144 -25.85 -28.32 7.92
N ARG A 145 -25.75 -28.56 9.23
CA ARG A 145 -24.53 -28.34 10.03
C ARG A 145 -23.34 -29.16 9.53
N LYS A 146 -23.55 -30.48 9.29
CA LYS A 146 -22.49 -31.35 8.76
C LYS A 146 -21.96 -30.88 7.39
N LEU A 147 -22.82 -30.41 6.49
CA LEU A 147 -22.43 -29.88 5.19
C LEU A 147 -21.61 -28.61 5.32
N LEU A 148 -21.98 -27.69 6.23
CA LEU A 148 -21.21 -26.47 6.50
C LEU A 148 -19.84 -26.77 7.12
N GLU A 149 -19.77 -27.76 8.04
CA GLU A 149 -18.51 -28.20 8.64
C GLU A 149 -17.57 -28.80 7.60
N LYS A 150 -18.06 -29.71 6.73
CA LYS A 150 -17.26 -30.24 5.61
C LYS A 150 -16.77 -29.14 4.66
N GLN A 151 -17.60 -28.13 4.37
CA GLN A 151 -17.18 -26.98 3.56
C GLN A 151 -16.07 -26.19 4.25
N LYS A 152 -16.17 -25.98 5.57
CA LYS A 152 -15.16 -25.27 6.37
C LYS A 152 -13.82 -26.02 6.38
N GLU A 153 -13.85 -27.34 6.58
CA GLU A 153 -12.65 -28.18 6.53
C GLU A 153 -12.00 -28.19 5.14
N GLY A 154 -12.81 -28.33 4.07
CA GLY A 154 -12.32 -28.27 2.69
C GLY A 154 -11.63 -26.95 2.38
N LYS A 155 -12.19 -25.82 2.84
CA LYS A 155 -11.58 -24.49 2.69
C LYS A 155 -10.28 -24.35 3.47
N LYS A 156 -10.19 -24.92 4.68
CA LYS A 156 -8.97 -24.94 5.48
C LYS A 156 -7.85 -25.71 4.77
N LYS A 157 -8.18 -26.86 4.19
CA LYS A 157 -7.25 -27.65 3.37
C LYS A 157 -6.79 -26.89 2.11
N MET A 158 -7.74 -26.28 1.38
CA MET A 158 -7.39 -25.47 0.20
C MET A 158 -6.47 -24.30 0.54
N LYS A 159 -6.65 -23.67 1.68
CA LYS A 159 -5.79 -22.55 2.13
C LYS A 159 -4.37 -23.00 2.45
N SER A 160 -4.15 -24.23 2.96
CA SER A 160 -2.82 -24.75 3.29
C SER A 160 -2.01 -25.16 2.07
N PHE A 161 -2.65 -25.54 0.96
CA PHE A 161 -1.98 -25.98 -0.28
C PHE A 161 -2.08 -24.97 -1.42
N GLY A 162 -3.00 -23.99 -1.34
CA GLY A 162 -3.26 -23.05 -2.42
C GLY A 162 -2.22 -21.93 -2.48
N SER A 163 -1.60 -21.77 -3.64
CA SER A 163 -0.88 -20.55 -3.98
C SER A 163 -1.86 -19.50 -4.53
N VAL A 164 -1.65 -18.24 -4.16
CA VAL A 164 -2.43 -17.12 -4.69
C VAL A 164 -1.62 -16.45 -5.79
N GLY A 165 -2.08 -16.58 -7.02
CA GLY A 165 -1.49 -15.84 -8.15
C GLY A 165 -1.81 -14.35 -8.02
N ILE A 166 -0.78 -13.52 -8.11
CA ILE A 166 -0.92 -12.07 -8.16
C ILE A 166 -0.82 -11.67 -9.63
N PRO A 167 -1.87 -11.12 -10.24
CA PRO A 167 -1.83 -10.71 -11.64
C PRO A 167 -0.88 -9.53 -11.84
N GLN A 168 -0.34 -9.40 -13.05
CA GLN A 168 0.63 -8.35 -13.38
C GLN A 168 0.06 -6.94 -13.17
N GLU A 169 -1.23 -6.75 -13.44
CA GLU A 169 -1.93 -5.48 -13.23
C GLU A 169 -1.90 -5.03 -11.76
N ALA A 170 -1.86 -5.98 -10.82
CA ALA A 170 -1.76 -5.67 -9.39
C ALA A 170 -0.43 -5.01 -9.05
N PHE A 171 0.68 -5.46 -9.64
CA PHE A 171 1.99 -4.84 -9.45
C PHE A 171 2.01 -3.42 -10.02
N VAL A 172 1.50 -3.23 -11.23
CA VAL A 172 1.41 -1.91 -11.86
C VAL A 172 0.54 -0.95 -11.05
N ALA A 173 -0.62 -1.43 -10.55
CA ALA A 173 -1.54 -0.62 -9.77
C ALA A 173 -0.97 -0.20 -8.40
N VAL A 174 -0.10 -1.05 -7.82
CA VAL A 174 0.57 -0.73 -6.56
C VAL A 174 1.66 0.30 -6.76
N LEU A 175 2.41 0.21 -7.87
CA LEU A 175 3.51 1.13 -8.20
C LEU A 175 3.02 2.50 -8.67
N LYS A 176 1.81 2.59 -9.25
CA LYS A 176 1.22 3.89 -9.58
C LYS A 176 0.99 4.66 -8.29
N THR A 177 1.84 5.63 -8.03
CA THR A 177 1.62 6.66 -7.00
C THR A 177 0.31 7.37 -7.30
N LYS A 178 -0.44 7.71 -6.26
CA LYS A 178 -1.67 8.47 -6.41
C LYS A 178 -1.44 9.72 -7.25
N THR A 179 -1.99 9.69 -8.45
CA THR A 179 -2.50 10.90 -9.10
C THR A 179 -4.02 10.85 -8.86
N ASP A 180 -4.45 11.29 -7.69
CA ASP A 180 -5.82 11.70 -7.37
C ASP A 180 -5.74 12.84 -6.35
#